data_0b7c9aa75ee42823d58bef65b647c5e4
#
_entry.id   0b7c9aa75ee42823d58bef65b647c5e4
#
_cell.length_a   1.000
_cell.length_b   1.000
_cell.length_c   1.000
_cell.angle_alpha   90.00
_cell.angle_beta   90.00
_cell.angle_gamma   90.00
#
_symmetry.space_group_name_H-M   'P 1'
#
loop_
_entity.id
_entity.type
_entity.pdbx_description
1 polymer ?
#
loop_
_entity_poly.entity_id
_entity_poly.type
_entity_poly.pdbx_seq_one_letter_code
_entity_poly.pdbx_strand_id
1 'polypeptide(L)'
;MANYSIIGGDGKEYGPITDADVRLWIAEGRLNAHSLAKGEGDAEFRELAQFPEFAAVLAPATIAPVPTAADFLERDYELDIAECFSRGWELVKNHLGVLFVGTLIYLLIECAVSGLASIPLIGPLFSLANFVCSGPLVGGVFYLFIRVNRGEHAEVGEVFSGFQRAFGQLFLGVLVQGLLIGLCMTPFIVIFLVKLIPLIPQFQTSTHLQPGSPPDPATLNALKSLLFATLPVACICALPATYLSVCWKFTLPLIVDRQMDFAAAMKASWKMVNKHWWLVFGLVILISLLNLAGFCACCVGLLFSIPVGFAALMIAYETIFGAQKN
;
A
#
# COMPACT_ATOMS: atom_id res chain seq x y z
N MET A 1 2.36 41.82 31.05
CA MET A 1 1.94 40.52 30.48
C MET A 1 0.60 40.23 31.12
N ALA A 2 -0.40 39.87 30.33
CA ALA A 2 -1.71 39.52 30.91
C ALA A 2 -1.60 38.14 31.60
N ASN A 3 -2.14 38.05 32.81
CA ASN A 3 -2.22 36.84 33.57
C ASN A 3 -3.64 36.27 33.55
N TYR A 4 -3.76 34.96 33.51
CA TYR A 4 -5.03 34.27 33.45
C TYR A 4 -5.10 33.19 34.54
N SER A 5 -6.29 32.99 35.08
CA SER A 5 -6.63 31.77 35.85
C SER A 5 -7.52 30.88 35.01
N ILE A 6 -7.27 29.58 35.04
CA ILE A 6 -7.96 28.58 34.20
C ILE A 6 -8.55 27.50 35.12
N ILE A 7 -9.76 27.06 34.81
CA ILE A 7 -10.36 25.88 35.47
C ILE A 7 -9.98 24.64 34.63
N GLY A 8 -9.21 23.73 35.25
CA GLY A 8 -8.83 22.47 34.64
C GLY A 8 -10.02 21.50 34.51
N GLY A 9 -9.84 20.43 33.73
CA GLY A 9 -10.82 19.37 33.59
C GLY A 9 -11.15 18.61 34.89
N ASP A 10 -10.33 18.78 35.93
CA ASP A 10 -10.51 18.28 37.28
C ASP A 10 -11.29 19.25 38.20
N GLY A 11 -11.75 20.39 37.66
CA GLY A 11 -12.51 21.42 38.38
C GLY A 11 -11.66 22.31 39.29
N LYS A 12 -10.32 22.21 39.24
CA LYS A 12 -9.42 23.06 40.01
C LYS A 12 -9.01 24.29 39.26
N GLU A 13 -8.79 25.40 40.01
CA GLU A 13 -8.26 26.64 39.47
C GLU A 13 -6.73 26.58 39.38
N TYR A 14 -6.19 26.89 38.20
CA TYR A 14 -4.76 26.99 37.91
C TYR A 14 -4.42 28.43 37.50
N GLY A 15 -3.56 29.09 38.25
CA GLY A 15 -3.16 30.47 37.96
C GLY A 15 -2.29 31.09 39.05
N PRO A 16 -1.69 32.26 38.80
CA PRO A 16 -1.68 33.00 37.54
C PRO A 16 -0.79 32.38 36.47
N ILE A 17 -1.29 32.31 35.23
CA ILE A 17 -0.65 31.73 34.06
C ILE A 17 -0.48 32.80 32.99
N THR A 18 0.65 32.82 32.29
CA THR A 18 0.89 33.85 31.25
C THR A 18 0.15 33.51 29.94
N ASP A 19 -0.09 34.53 29.10
CA ASP A 19 -0.65 34.37 27.74
C ASP A 19 0.10 33.32 26.91
N ALA A 20 1.43 33.28 27.02
CA ALA A 20 2.27 32.32 26.32
C ALA A 20 2.00 30.86 26.76
N ASP A 21 1.82 30.64 28.07
CA ASP A 21 1.55 29.31 28.61
C ASP A 21 0.14 28.84 28.22
N VAL A 22 -0.86 29.76 28.19
CA VAL A 22 -2.22 29.45 27.71
C VAL A 22 -2.18 29.00 26.25
N ARG A 23 -1.44 29.69 25.38
CA ARG A 23 -1.26 29.31 23.97
C ARG A 23 -0.56 27.95 23.83
N LEU A 24 0.45 27.69 24.67
CA LEU A 24 1.13 26.39 24.69
C LEU A 24 0.16 25.27 25.08
N TRP A 25 -0.65 25.46 26.12
CA TRP A 25 -1.61 24.43 26.56
C TRP A 25 -2.76 24.20 25.56
N ILE A 26 -3.14 25.24 24.79
CA ILE A 26 -4.06 25.06 23.65
C ILE A 26 -3.39 24.23 22.56
N ALA A 27 -2.13 24.51 22.21
CA ALA A 27 -1.38 23.77 21.20
C ALA A 27 -1.13 22.30 21.60
N GLU A 28 -0.94 22.02 22.89
CA GLU A 28 -0.84 20.68 23.46
C GLU A 28 -2.19 19.93 23.58
N GLY A 29 -3.31 20.58 23.22
CA GLY A 29 -4.66 19.99 23.33
C GLY A 29 -5.16 19.83 24.77
N ARG A 30 -4.52 20.49 25.75
CA ARG A 30 -4.91 20.48 27.15
C ARG A 30 -6.06 21.44 27.44
N LEU A 31 -6.18 22.50 26.64
CA LEU A 31 -7.26 23.49 26.67
C LEU A 31 -7.99 23.54 25.32
N ASN A 32 -9.28 23.82 25.37
CA ASN A 32 -10.12 23.95 24.19
C ASN A 32 -11.01 25.22 24.27
N ALA A 33 -11.81 25.47 23.24
CA ALA A 33 -12.68 26.64 23.13
C ALA A 33 -13.65 26.80 24.32
N HIS A 34 -14.04 25.70 24.95
CA HIS A 34 -14.98 25.69 26.09
C HIS A 34 -14.29 25.69 27.45
N SER A 35 -12.95 25.64 27.50
CA SER A 35 -12.21 25.74 28.76
C SER A 35 -12.47 27.11 29.40
N LEU A 36 -12.74 27.11 30.73
CA LEU A 36 -13.06 28.34 31.45
C LEU A 36 -11.79 29.07 31.87
N ALA A 37 -11.68 30.34 31.49
CA ALA A 37 -10.58 31.21 31.84
C ALA A 37 -11.09 32.54 32.43
N LYS A 38 -10.25 33.19 33.24
CA LYS A 38 -10.48 34.48 33.83
C LYS A 38 -9.23 35.31 33.68
N GLY A 39 -9.33 36.47 33.03
CA GLY A 39 -8.27 37.46 32.92
C GLY A 39 -8.07 38.27 34.22
N GLU A 40 -6.89 38.85 34.36
CA GLU A 40 -6.58 39.75 35.48
C GLU A 40 -7.49 40.99 35.45
N GLY A 41 -8.46 41.04 36.41
CA GLY A 41 -9.46 42.09 36.48
C GLY A 41 -10.88 41.67 36.08
N ASP A 42 -11.08 40.51 35.53
CA ASP A 42 -12.42 39.94 35.27
C ASP A 42 -13.08 39.49 36.59
N ALA A 43 -14.41 39.64 36.70
CA ALA A 43 -15.15 39.19 37.85
C ALA A 43 -15.52 37.71 37.77
N GLU A 44 -15.75 37.20 36.56
CA GLU A 44 -16.27 35.84 36.29
C GLU A 44 -15.41 35.07 35.32
N PHE A 45 -15.46 33.73 35.40
CA PHE A 45 -14.84 32.86 34.41
C PHE A 45 -15.70 32.83 33.14
N ARG A 46 -15.03 32.96 31.98
CA ARG A 46 -15.64 32.91 30.65
C ARG A 46 -14.97 31.85 29.83
N GLU A 47 -15.65 31.36 28.79
CA GLU A 47 -15.03 30.40 27.84
C GLU A 47 -13.86 31.06 27.12
N LEU A 48 -12.80 30.30 26.89
CA LEU A 48 -11.60 30.74 26.16
C LEU A 48 -11.94 31.27 24.77
N ALA A 49 -12.99 30.75 24.13
CA ALA A 49 -13.52 31.25 22.85
C ALA A 49 -13.96 32.74 22.88
N GLN A 50 -14.26 33.30 24.06
CA GLN A 50 -14.70 34.68 24.22
C GLN A 50 -13.55 35.67 24.35
N PHE A 51 -12.32 35.18 24.42
CA PHE A 51 -11.11 36.02 24.48
C PHE A 51 -10.55 36.21 23.08
N PRO A 52 -10.61 37.44 22.51
CA PRO A 52 -10.18 37.69 21.13
C PRO A 52 -8.69 37.39 20.90
N GLU A 53 -7.85 37.49 21.92
CA GLU A 53 -6.42 37.17 21.87
C GLU A 53 -6.13 35.71 21.63
N PHE A 54 -7.04 34.80 21.97
CA PHE A 54 -6.92 33.37 21.74
C PHE A 54 -7.74 32.91 20.53
N ALA A 55 -8.55 33.76 19.92
CA ALA A 55 -9.41 33.38 18.79
C ALA A 55 -8.60 32.83 17.60
N ALA A 56 -7.41 33.35 17.34
CA ALA A 56 -6.54 32.84 16.27
C ALA A 56 -5.93 31.47 16.56
N VAL A 57 -5.73 31.11 17.84
CA VAL A 57 -5.13 29.84 18.27
C VAL A 57 -6.23 28.79 18.52
N LEU A 58 -7.40 29.25 18.95
CA LEU A 58 -8.61 28.45 19.14
C LEU A 58 -9.43 28.28 17.86
N ALA A 59 -9.23 29.16 16.86
CA ALA A 59 -9.78 28.88 15.54
C ALA A 59 -9.40 27.43 15.23
N PRO A 60 -10.37 26.54 14.94
CA PRO A 60 -10.01 25.21 14.49
C PRO A 60 -8.99 25.45 13.40
N ALA A 61 -7.76 24.93 13.58
CA ALA A 61 -6.80 24.92 12.50
C ALA A 61 -7.65 24.55 11.31
N THR A 62 -7.81 25.45 10.34
CA THR A 62 -8.60 25.17 9.14
C THR A 62 -7.90 23.92 8.62
N ILE A 63 -8.43 22.76 9.00
CA ILE A 63 -7.97 21.48 8.45
C ILE A 63 -8.18 21.77 6.99
N ALA A 64 -7.08 22.04 6.29
CA ALA A 64 -7.13 22.22 4.85
C ALA A 64 -8.00 21.09 4.37
N PRO A 65 -9.14 21.35 3.72
CA PRO A 65 -10.15 20.33 3.48
C PRO A 65 -9.40 19.13 2.95
N VAL A 66 -9.53 17.99 3.63
CA VAL A 66 -8.87 16.74 3.17
C VAL A 66 -9.23 16.66 1.72
N PRO A 67 -8.26 16.74 0.76
CA PRO A 67 -8.56 16.88 -0.64
C PRO A 67 -9.58 15.81 -0.99
N THR A 68 -10.78 16.25 -1.37
CA THR A 68 -11.84 15.31 -1.73
C THR A 68 -11.34 14.49 -2.91
N ALA A 69 -11.86 13.30 -3.12
CA ALA A 69 -11.47 12.48 -4.27
C ALA A 69 -11.59 13.25 -5.61
N ALA A 70 -12.43 14.28 -5.67
CA ALA A 70 -12.58 15.19 -6.80
C ALA A 70 -11.34 16.05 -7.04
N ASP A 71 -10.71 16.58 -5.98
CA ASP A 71 -9.63 17.59 -6.10
C ASP A 71 -8.35 17.01 -6.73
N PHE A 72 -7.96 15.77 -6.39
CA PHE A 72 -6.77 15.16 -7.01
C PHE A 72 -7.06 14.54 -8.39
N LEU A 73 -8.33 14.20 -8.71
CA LEU A 73 -8.68 13.59 -10.00
C LEU A 73 -8.56 14.55 -11.19
N GLU A 74 -8.68 15.85 -10.97
CA GLU A 74 -8.55 16.87 -12.02
C GLU A 74 -7.12 17.37 -12.20
N ARG A 75 -6.29 17.20 -11.18
CA ARG A 75 -4.89 17.63 -11.17
C ARG A 75 -4.05 16.79 -12.12
N ASP A 76 -3.11 17.42 -12.83
CA ASP A 76 -2.01 16.75 -13.50
C ASP A 76 -0.82 16.59 -12.53
N TYR A 77 0.10 15.66 -12.84
CA TYR A 77 1.27 15.40 -12.02
C TYR A 77 2.49 15.08 -12.89
N GLU A 78 3.66 15.47 -12.41
CA GLU A 78 4.93 15.05 -12.97
C GLU A 78 5.53 13.95 -12.11
N LEU A 79 5.87 12.82 -12.72
CA LEU A 79 6.48 11.68 -12.05
C LEU A 79 7.90 11.49 -12.57
N ASP A 80 8.89 11.78 -11.71
CA ASP A 80 10.28 11.42 -11.96
C ASP A 80 10.60 10.06 -11.33
N ILE A 81 10.85 9.06 -12.19
CA ILE A 81 11.13 7.70 -11.77
C ILE A 81 12.45 7.62 -11.00
N ALA A 82 13.48 8.36 -11.44
CA ALA A 82 14.78 8.37 -10.79
C ALA A 82 14.70 8.96 -9.38
N GLU A 83 13.93 10.04 -9.21
CA GLU A 83 13.66 10.63 -7.92
C GLU A 83 12.91 9.66 -7.01
N CYS A 84 11.91 8.93 -7.50
CA CYS A 84 11.19 7.92 -6.72
C CYS A 84 12.14 6.84 -6.15
N PHE A 85 13.10 6.36 -6.95
CA PHE A 85 14.08 5.38 -6.48
C PHE A 85 15.11 5.98 -5.53
N SER A 86 15.65 7.16 -5.83
CA SER A 86 16.63 7.84 -4.98
C SER A 86 16.04 8.13 -3.59
N ARG A 87 14.87 8.75 -3.54
CA ARG A 87 14.15 9.01 -2.28
C ARG A 87 13.73 7.72 -1.58
N GLY A 88 13.31 6.70 -2.35
CA GLY A 88 12.97 5.39 -1.81
C GLY A 88 14.14 4.71 -1.11
N TRP A 89 15.32 4.76 -1.72
CA TRP A 89 16.56 4.27 -1.12
C TRP A 89 16.92 5.03 0.17
N GLU A 90 16.86 6.36 0.14
CA GLU A 90 17.12 7.18 1.32
C GLU A 90 16.13 6.91 2.44
N LEU A 91 14.84 6.78 2.12
CA LEU A 91 13.79 6.45 3.09
C LEU A 91 14.10 5.13 3.80
N VAL A 92 14.40 4.07 3.04
CA VAL A 92 14.74 2.76 3.59
C VAL A 92 16.02 2.82 4.42
N LYS A 93 17.05 3.51 3.94
CA LYS A 93 18.33 3.65 4.64
C LYS A 93 18.18 4.39 5.99
N ASN A 94 17.39 5.46 6.02
CA ASN A 94 17.18 6.26 7.22
C ASN A 94 16.23 5.59 8.24
N HIS A 95 15.35 4.69 7.80
CA HIS A 95 14.37 4.00 8.63
C HIS A 95 14.48 2.47 8.54
N LEU A 96 15.72 1.95 8.42
CA LEU A 96 15.99 0.52 8.25
C LEU A 96 15.26 -0.35 9.27
N GLY A 97 15.28 0.02 10.57
CA GLY A 97 14.68 -0.78 11.64
C GLY A 97 13.20 -1.09 11.37
N VAL A 98 12.40 -0.08 11.07
CA VAL A 98 10.95 -0.22 10.93
C VAL A 98 10.57 -0.81 9.55
N LEU A 99 11.11 -0.25 8.46
CA LEU A 99 10.75 -0.66 7.11
C LEU A 99 11.30 -2.03 6.73
N PHE A 100 12.55 -2.32 7.12
CA PHE A 100 13.17 -3.61 6.85
C PHE A 100 12.50 -4.71 7.67
N VAL A 101 12.29 -4.50 8.98
CA VAL A 101 11.63 -5.50 9.84
C VAL A 101 10.18 -5.71 9.43
N GLY A 102 9.43 -4.64 9.10
CA GLY A 102 8.07 -4.74 8.60
C GLY A 102 7.98 -5.56 7.30
N THR A 103 8.90 -5.30 6.36
CA THR A 103 8.97 -6.08 5.10
C THR A 103 9.41 -7.52 5.36
N LEU A 104 10.34 -7.75 6.28
CA LEU A 104 10.79 -9.08 6.65
C LEU A 104 9.64 -9.91 7.25
N ILE A 105 8.83 -9.33 8.14
CA ILE A 105 7.64 -9.99 8.70
C ILE A 105 6.68 -10.36 7.58
N TYR A 106 6.40 -9.43 6.66
CA TYR A 106 5.58 -9.70 5.48
C TYR A 106 6.10 -10.90 4.68
N LEU A 107 7.40 -10.91 4.34
CA LEU A 107 8.02 -11.99 3.57
C LEU A 107 8.00 -13.31 4.31
N LEU A 108 8.23 -13.34 5.62
CA LEU A 108 8.17 -14.54 6.43
C LEU A 108 6.75 -15.13 6.45
N ILE A 109 5.72 -14.30 6.57
CA ILE A 109 4.33 -14.74 6.50
C ILE A 109 4.03 -15.32 5.13
N GLU A 110 4.39 -14.67 4.04
CA GLU A 110 4.18 -15.14 2.66
C GLU A 110 4.92 -16.47 2.40
N CYS A 111 6.18 -16.58 2.84
CA CYS A 111 6.95 -17.82 2.73
C CYS A 111 6.34 -18.97 3.53
N ALA A 112 5.90 -18.70 4.76
CA ALA A 112 5.28 -19.71 5.62
C ALA A 112 3.96 -20.22 5.02
N VAL A 113 3.10 -19.30 4.59
CA VAL A 113 1.80 -19.67 3.99
C VAL A 113 1.98 -20.38 2.65
N SER A 114 2.91 -19.92 1.80
CA SER A 114 3.24 -20.58 0.53
C SER A 114 3.83 -21.98 0.73
N GLY A 115 4.68 -22.14 1.75
CA GLY A 115 5.22 -23.45 2.13
C GLY A 115 4.12 -24.42 2.58
N LEU A 116 3.19 -23.96 3.42
CA LEU A 116 2.05 -24.77 3.87
C LEU A 116 1.06 -25.07 2.73
N ALA A 117 0.89 -24.15 1.79
CA ALA A 117 0.08 -24.35 0.60
C ALA A 117 0.61 -25.46 -0.33
N SER A 118 1.89 -25.81 -0.22
CA SER A 118 2.51 -26.89 -1.00
C SER A 118 2.17 -28.29 -0.49
N ILE A 119 1.57 -28.44 0.70
CA ILE A 119 1.23 -29.73 1.30
C ILE A 119 -0.11 -30.22 0.73
N PRO A 120 -0.19 -31.43 0.10
CA PRO A 120 -1.35 -31.84 -0.67
C PRO A 120 -2.69 -31.86 0.09
N LEU A 121 -2.68 -32.18 1.39
CA LEU A 121 -3.91 -32.34 2.17
C LEU A 121 -4.44 -30.99 2.71
N ILE A 122 -3.54 -30.11 3.15
CA ILE A 122 -3.90 -28.83 3.80
C ILE A 122 -3.68 -27.63 2.90
N GLY A 123 -2.94 -27.82 1.80
CA GLY A 123 -2.58 -26.76 0.86
C GLY A 123 -3.74 -25.92 0.33
N PRO A 124 -4.86 -26.52 -0.09
CA PRO A 124 -6.03 -25.74 -0.55
C PRO A 124 -6.57 -24.78 0.50
N LEU A 125 -6.56 -25.15 1.79
CA LEU A 125 -7.00 -24.30 2.88
C LEU A 125 -6.05 -23.09 3.05
N PHE A 126 -4.73 -23.34 3.03
CA PHE A 126 -3.74 -22.27 3.14
C PHE A 126 -3.71 -21.36 1.90
N SER A 127 -3.94 -21.89 0.70
CA SER A 127 -4.09 -21.09 -0.52
C SER A 127 -5.30 -20.15 -0.43
N LEU A 128 -6.43 -20.63 0.09
CA LEU A 128 -7.61 -19.83 0.32
C LEU A 128 -7.35 -18.75 1.39
N ALA A 129 -6.72 -19.11 2.49
CA ALA A 129 -6.35 -18.18 3.54
C ALA A 129 -5.40 -17.08 3.01
N ASN A 130 -4.38 -17.45 2.22
CA ASN A 130 -3.50 -16.50 1.57
C ASN A 130 -4.26 -15.53 0.66
N PHE A 131 -5.15 -16.04 -0.17
CA PHE A 131 -5.97 -15.22 -1.06
C PHE A 131 -6.81 -14.19 -0.30
N VAL A 132 -7.39 -14.59 0.84
CA VAL A 132 -8.21 -13.68 1.68
C VAL A 132 -7.35 -12.65 2.42
N CYS A 133 -6.18 -13.05 2.92
CA CYS A 133 -5.34 -12.21 3.77
C CYS A 133 -4.33 -11.35 2.99
N SER A 134 -4.02 -11.69 1.73
CA SER A 134 -3.01 -10.99 0.94
C SER A 134 -3.30 -9.49 0.77
N GLY A 135 -4.54 -9.12 0.47
CA GLY A 135 -4.96 -7.71 0.33
C GLY A 135 -4.72 -6.89 1.60
N PRO A 136 -5.30 -7.29 2.75
CA PRO A 136 -5.07 -6.64 4.05
C PRO A 136 -3.59 -6.58 4.45
N LEU A 137 -2.83 -7.65 4.22
CA LEU A 137 -1.42 -7.69 4.59
C LEU A 137 -0.58 -6.72 3.75
N VAL A 138 -0.73 -6.75 2.42
CA VAL A 138 -0.05 -5.81 1.52
C VAL A 138 -0.50 -4.37 1.78
N GLY A 139 -1.80 -4.15 2.04
CA GLY A 139 -2.33 -2.84 2.41
C GLY A 139 -1.69 -2.30 3.69
N GLY A 140 -1.49 -3.13 4.72
CA GLY A 140 -0.81 -2.75 5.95
C GLY A 140 0.65 -2.37 5.72
N VAL A 141 1.38 -3.14 4.88
CA VAL A 141 2.76 -2.77 4.49
C VAL A 141 2.78 -1.42 3.79
N PHE A 142 1.91 -1.18 2.82
CA PHE A 142 1.84 0.11 2.13
C PHE A 142 1.55 1.26 3.10
N TYR A 143 0.64 1.05 4.05
CA TYR A 143 0.32 2.05 5.07
C TYR A 143 1.53 2.39 5.94
N LEU A 144 2.31 1.39 6.37
CA LEU A 144 3.57 1.58 7.10
C LEU A 144 4.53 2.49 6.30
N PHE A 145 4.74 2.19 5.02
CA PHE A 145 5.63 2.99 4.16
C PHE A 145 5.11 4.42 3.93
N ILE A 146 3.80 4.61 3.78
CA ILE A 146 3.18 5.93 3.63
C ILE A 146 3.43 6.78 4.88
N ARG A 147 3.20 6.23 6.09
CA ARG A 147 3.40 6.95 7.35
C ARG A 147 4.86 7.37 7.55
N VAL A 148 5.78 6.44 7.33
CA VAL A 148 7.22 6.75 7.43
C VAL A 148 7.63 7.81 6.40
N ASN A 149 7.11 7.77 5.17
CA ASN A 149 7.40 8.79 4.16
C ASN A 149 6.85 10.17 4.52
N ARG A 150 5.75 10.23 5.27
CA ARG A 150 5.19 11.48 5.81
C ARG A 150 5.93 12.01 7.05
N GLY A 151 6.88 11.25 7.58
CA GLY A 151 7.60 11.59 8.81
C GLY A 151 6.76 11.36 10.07
N GLU A 152 5.69 10.58 9.99
CA GLU A 152 4.88 10.20 11.12
C GLU A 152 5.56 9.10 11.94
N HIS A 153 5.28 9.06 13.24
CA HIS A 153 5.73 7.93 14.08
C HIS A 153 5.02 6.66 13.64
N ALA A 154 5.78 5.69 13.17
CA ALA A 154 5.27 4.44 12.65
C ALA A 154 5.93 3.24 13.37
N GLU A 155 5.13 2.27 13.74
CA GLU A 155 5.57 1.05 14.40
C GLU A 155 5.46 -0.16 13.46
N VAL A 156 6.31 -1.17 13.68
CA VAL A 156 6.31 -2.40 12.86
C VAL A 156 4.95 -3.10 12.87
N GLY A 157 4.20 -2.99 13.97
CA GLY A 157 2.84 -3.55 14.10
C GLY A 157 1.84 -3.04 13.06
N GLU A 158 2.11 -1.91 12.41
CA GLU A 158 1.25 -1.34 11.37
C GLU A 158 1.19 -2.17 10.09
N VAL A 159 2.09 -3.14 9.91
CA VAL A 159 1.96 -4.18 8.87
C VAL A 159 0.60 -4.88 8.94
N PHE A 160 0.00 -4.97 10.13
CA PHE A 160 -1.32 -5.57 10.33
C PHE A 160 -2.47 -4.56 10.31
N SER A 161 -2.20 -3.28 10.11
CA SER A 161 -3.22 -2.22 10.12
C SER A 161 -4.31 -2.42 9.05
N GLY A 162 -3.98 -3.04 7.92
CA GLY A 162 -4.95 -3.36 6.87
C GLY A 162 -6.09 -4.26 7.34
N PHE A 163 -5.83 -5.14 8.32
CA PHE A 163 -6.87 -6.00 8.92
C PHE A 163 -7.84 -5.21 9.80
N GLN A 164 -7.39 -4.17 10.46
CA GLN A 164 -8.19 -3.37 11.38
C GLN A 164 -8.90 -2.21 10.66
N ARG A 165 -8.23 -1.60 9.69
CA ARG A 165 -8.69 -0.36 9.04
C ARG A 165 -9.69 -0.60 7.92
N ALA A 166 -9.46 -1.58 7.05
CA ALA A 166 -10.23 -1.71 5.81
C ALA A 166 -10.23 -3.15 5.24
N PHE A 167 -10.31 -4.17 6.10
CA PHE A 167 -10.21 -5.58 5.69
C PHE A 167 -11.11 -5.90 4.49
N GLY A 168 -12.41 -5.62 4.59
CA GLY A 168 -13.39 -5.97 3.55
C GLY A 168 -13.12 -5.24 2.23
N GLN A 169 -12.74 -3.97 2.28
CA GLN A 169 -12.47 -3.17 1.10
C GLN A 169 -11.16 -3.60 0.41
N LEU A 170 -10.12 -3.93 1.18
CA LEU A 170 -8.85 -4.44 0.67
C LEU A 170 -9.03 -5.83 0.04
N PHE A 171 -9.78 -6.72 0.69
CA PHE A 171 -10.12 -8.03 0.15
C PHE A 171 -10.92 -7.92 -1.16
N LEU A 172 -11.99 -7.10 -1.17
CA LEU A 172 -12.80 -6.87 -2.37
C LEU A 172 -11.98 -6.25 -3.50
N GLY A 173 -11.08 -5.31 -3.18
CA GLY A 173 -10.17 -4.71 -4.15
C GLY A 173 -9.30 -5.76 -4.85
N VAL A 174 -8.65 -6.64 -4.10
CA VAL A 174 -7.83 -7.74 -4.66
C VAL A 174 -8.70 -8.74 -5.43
N LEU A 175 -9.86 -9.13 -4.87
CA LEU A 175 -10.78 -10.07 -5.50
C LEU A 175 -11.26 -9.58 -6.87
N VAL A 176 -11.77 -8.35 -6.92
CA VAL A 176 -12.32 -7.78 -8.16
C VAL A 176 -11.22 -7.56 -9.19
N GLN A 177 -10.05 -7.04 -8.79
CA GLN A 177 -8.90 -6.92 -9.69
C GLN A 177 -8.46 -8.27 -10.23
N GLY A 178 -8.33 -9.28 -9.36
CA GLY A 178 -7.95 -10.63 -9.74
C GLY A 178 -8.95 -11.28 -10.72
N LEU A 179 -10.25 -11.10 -10.48
CA LEU A 179 -11.30 -11.60 -11.39
C LEU A 179 -11.25 -10.92 -12.77
N LEU A 180 -11.06 -9.61 -12.82
CA LEU A 180 -11.02 -8.88 -14.10
C LEU A 180 -9.75 -9.19 -14.90
N ILE A 181 -8.60 -9.28 -14.22
CA ILE A 181 -7.34 -9.71 -14.86
C ILE A 181 -7.43 -11.17 -15.30
N GLY A 182 -8.00 -12.03 -14.47
CA GLY A 182 -8.25 -13.45 -14.79
C GLY A 182 -9.16 -13.61 -16.00
N LEU A 183 -10.20 -12.78 -16.13
CA LEU A 183 -11.08 -12.77 -17.31
C LEU A 183 -10.30 -12.45 -18.60
N CYS A 184 -9.34 -11.52 -18.54
CA CYS A 184 -8.45 -11.25 -19.69
C CYS A 184 -7.57 -12.45 -20.03
N MET A 185 -7.18 -13.27 -19.04
CA MET A 185 -6.38 -14.48 -19.23
C MET A 185 -7.19 -15.71 -19.62
N THR A 186 -8.53 -15.68 -19.57
CA THR A 186 -9.39 -16.84 -19.83
C THR A 186 -9.12 -17.51 -21.19
N PRO A 187 -8.95 -16.79 -22.33
CA PRO A 187 -8.66 -17.46 -23.60
C PRO A 187 -7.36 -18.26 -23.56
N PHE A 188 -6.31 -17.71 -22.93
CA PHE A 188 -5.06 -18.44 -22.75
C PHE A 188 -5.24 -19.69 -21.88
N ILE A 189 -5.91 -19.56 -20.72
CA ILE A 189 -6.14 -20.67 -19.79
C ILE A 189 -6.91 -21.79 -20.48
N VAL A 190 -7.96 -21.48 -21.21
CA VAL A 190 -8.77 -22.48 -21.94
C VAL A 190 -7.93 -23.22 -22.98
N ILE A 191 -7.20 -22.50 -23.84
CA ILE A 191 -6.36 -23.11 -24.87
C ILE A 191 -5.25 -23.95 -24.24
N PHE A 192 -4.62 -23.43 -23.18
CA PHE A 192 -3.59 -24.14 -22.45
C PHE A 192 -4.10 -25.46 -21.87
N LEU A 193 -5.26 -25.46 -21.19
CA LEU A 193 -5.87 -26.66 -20.62
C LEU A 193 -6.27 -27.66 -21.71
N VAL A 194 -6.93 -27.21 -22.79
CA VAL A 194 -7.33 -28.08 -23.93
C VAL A 194 -6.11 -28.79 -24.55
N LYS A 195 -4.96 -28.10 -24.62
CA LYS A 195 -3.71 -28.68 -25.14
C LYS A 195 -2.95 -29.49 -24.10
N LEU A 196 -3.02 -29.16 -22.81
CA LEU A 196 -2.31 -29.84 -21.73
C LEU A 196 -2.95 -31.19 -21.36
N ILE A 197 -4.30 -31.23 -21.23
CA ILE A 197 -5.02 -32.42 -20.78
C ILE A 197 -4.66 -33.68 -21.57
N PRO A 198 -4.58 -33.65 -22.92
CA PRO A 198 -4.18 -34.85 -23.71
C PRO A 198 -2.73 -35.28 -23.49
N LEU A 199 -1.86 -34.39 -22.95
CA LEU A 199 -0.45 -34.70 -22.71
C LEU A 199 -0.20 -35.34 -21.33
N ILE A 200 -1.15 -35.21 -20.37
CA ILE A 200 -1.00 -35.74 -19.01
C ILE A 200 -0.62 -37.23 -18.99
N PRO A 201 -1.29 -38.11 -19.75
CA PRO A 201 -0.92 -39.54 -19.78
C PRO A 201 0.50 -39.78 -20.27
N GLN A 202 0.98 -38.99 -21.24
CA GLN A 202 2.34 -39.07 -21.77
C GLN A 202 3.40 -38.72 -20.71
N PHE A 203 3.12 -37.70 -19.89
CA PHE A 203 4.01 -37.31 -18.78
C PHE A 203 4.03 -38.41 -17.69
N GLN A 204 2.90 -39.01 -17.37
CA GLN A 204 2.83 -40.09 -16.38
C GLN A 204 3.62 -41.33 -16.79
N THR A 205 3.59 -41.72 -18.06
CA THR A 205 4.41 -42.80 -18.60
C THR A 205 5.90 -42.48 -18.60
N SER A 206 6.26 -41.21 -18.84
CA SER A 206 7.67 -40.79 -18.83
C SER A 206 8.31 -40.73 -17.44
N THR A 207 7.52 -40.55 -16.35
CA THR A 207 8.04 -40.55 -14.97
C THR A 207 8.42 -41.95 -14.45
N HIS A 208 8.07 -43.04 -15.14
CA HIS A 208 8.54 -44.41 -14.85
C HIS A 208 9.93 -44.71 -15.43
N LEU A 209 10.53 -43.75 -16.18
CA LEU A 209 11.92 -43.87 -16.64
C LEU A 209 12.89 -43.57 -15.47
N GLN A 210 14.05 -44.24 -15.47
CA GLN A 210 15.06 -44.12 -14.42
C GLN A 210 15.46 -42.69 -14.15
N PRO A 211 15.68 -42.28 -12.87
CA PRO A 211 16.18 -40.95 -12.54
C PRO A 211 17.49 -40.66 -13.29
N GLY A 212 17.50 -39.60 -14.12
CA GLY A 212 18.67 -39.19 -14.91
C GLY A 212 18.63 -39.57 -16.40
N SER A 213 17.60 -40.29 -16.88
CA SER A 213 17.41 -40.47 -18.33
C SER A 213 16.92 -39.18 -19.00
N PRO A 214 17.42 -38.85 -20.20
CA PRO A 214 16.92 -37.68 -20.92
C PRO A 214 15.43 -37.88 -21.26
N PRO A 215 14.63 -36.77 -21.27
CA PRO A 215 13.22 -36.87 -21.60
C PRO A 215 13.02 -37.45 -22.99
N ASP A 216 12.01 -38.32 -23.14
CA ASP A 216 11.65 -38.95 -24.41
C ASP A 216 11.44 -37.85 -25.48
N PRO A 217 11.99 -38.02 -26.70
CA PRO A 217 11.79 -37.10 -27.82
C PRO A 217 10.32 -36.76 -28.12
N ALA A 218 9.41 -37.73 -27.90
CA ALA A 218 7.96 -37.50 -28.05
C ALA A 218 7.44 -36.49 -27.03
N THR A 219 7.82 -36.63 -25.76
CA THR A 219 7.46 -35.70 -24.66
C THR A 219 8.05 -34.30 -24.94
N LEU A 220 9.30 -34.24 -25.42
CA LEU A 220 9.93 -32.97 -25.74
C LEU A 220 9.22 -32.24 -26.91
N ASN A 221 8.82 -32.98 -27.93
CA ASN A 221 8.08 -32.43 -29.06
C ASN A 221 6.68 -31.99 -28.68
N ALA A 222 6.00 -32.78 -27.80
CA ALA A 222 4.71 -32.39 -27.25
C ALA A 222 4.80 -31.09 -26.44
N LEU A 223 5.84 -30.92 -25.59
CA LEU A 223 6.07 -29.69 -24.82
C LEU A 223 6.36 -28.50 -25.75
N LYS A 224 7.18 -28.70 -26.80
CA LYS A 224 7.42 -27.66 -27.82
C LYS A 224 6.14 -27.24 -28.52
N SER A 225 5.31 -28.20 -28.94
CA SER A 225 4.03 -27.91 -29.61
C SER A 225 3.06 -27.15 -28.68
N LEU A 226 3.00 -27.51 -27.39
CA LEU A 226 2.24 -26.80 -26.39
C LEU A 226 2.73 -25.34 -26.28
N LEU A 227 4.05 -25.14 -26.13
CA LEU A 227 4.64 -23.82 -26.00
C LEU A 227 4.36 -22.94 -27.23
N PHE A 228 4.61 -23.44 -28.44
CA PHE A 228 4.38 -22.69 -29.69
C PHE A 228 2.89 -22.37 -29.92
N ALA A 229 1.97 -23.24 -29.50
CA ALA A 229 0.56 -23.02 -29.66
C ALA A 229 0.00 -21.99 -28.64
N THR A 230 0.54 -21.98 -27.42
CA THR A 230 0.00 -21.15 -26.32
C THR A 230 0.70 -19.82 -26.15
N LEU A 231 1.98 -19.72 -26.50
CA LEU A 231 2.78 -18.49 -26.34
C LEU A 231 2.19 -17.27 -27.05
N PRO A 232 1.76 -17.32 -28.32
CA PRO A 232 1.15 -16.16 -29.00
C PRO A 232 -0.12 -15.69 -28.29
N VAL A 233 -0.97 -16.65 -27.86
CA VAL A 233 -2.21 -16.33 -27.15
C VAL A 233 -1.91 -15.72 -25.78
N ALA A 234 -0.92 -16.26 -25.07
CA ALA A 234 -0.44 -15.69 -23.80
C ALA A 234 0.01 -14.24 -23.97
N CYS A 235 0.81 -13.95 -25.00
CA CYS A 235 1.27 -12.58 -25.31
C CYS A 235 0.10 -11.63 -25.60
N ILE A 236 -0.87 -12.06 -26.38
CA ILE A 236 -2.06 -11.23 -26.71
C ILE A 236 -2.90 -10.97 -25.44
N CYS A 237 -3.16 -12.01 -24.62
CA CYS A 237 -3.93 -11.88 -23.39
C CYS A 237 -3.16 -11.08 -22.30
N ALA A 238 -1.84 -11.13 -22.30
CA ALA A 238 -1.02 -10.38 -21.35
C ALA A 238 -1.11 -8.86 -21.54
N LEU A 239 -1.36 -8.36 -22.75
CA LEU A 239 -1.44 -6.92 -23.01
C LEU A 239 -2.54 -6.23 -22.19
N PRO A 240 -3.85 -6.63 -22.28
CA PRO A 240 -4.89 -6.01 -21.47
C PRO A 240 -4.72 -6.30 -19.98
N ALA A 241 -4.21 -7.48 -19.60
CA ALA A 241 -3.96 -7.83 -18.21
C ALA A 241 -2.89 -6.93 -17.58
N THR A 242 -1.79 -6.68 -18.29
CA THR A 242 -0.72 -5.76 -17.85
C THR A 242 -1.24 -4.33 -17.77
N TYR A 243 -1.98 -3.87 -18.78
CA TYR A 243 -2.58 -2.54 -18.77
C TYR A 243 -3.43 -2.33 -17.51
N LEU A 244 -4.35 -3.25 -17.20
CA LEU A 244 -5.23 -3.16 -16.03
C LEU A 244 -4.43 -3.25 -14.71
N SER A 245 -3.44 -4.14 -14.62
CA SER A 245 -2.61 -4.31 -13.42
C SER A 245 -1.83 -3.04 -13.08
N VAL A 246 -1.36 -2.31 -14.07
CA VAL A 246 -0.68 -1.01 -13.90
C VAL A 246 -1.68 0.06 -13.49
N CYS A 247 -2.84 0.14 -14.18
CA CYS A 247 -3.88 1.13 -13.85
C CYS A 247 -4.39 1.02 -12.41
N TRP A 248 -4.45 -0.18 -11.84
CA TRP A 248 -4.95 -0.43 -10.49
C TRP A 248 -3.85 -0.56 -9.43
N LYS A 249 -2.61 -0.18 -9.75
CA LYS A 249 -1.46 -0.34 -8.85
C LYS A 249 -1.63 0.39 -7.53
N PHE A 250 -2.31 1.54 -7.54
CA PHE A 250 -2.51 2.37 -6.35
C PHE A 250 -3.86 2.16 -5.66
N THR A 251 -4.64 1.14 -6.04
CA THR A 251 -5.93 0.86 -5.40
C THR A 251 -5.79 0.54 -3.93
N LEU A 252 -4.88 -0.38 -3.56
CA LEU A 252 -4.70 -0.76 -2.15
C LEU A 252 -4.18 0.40 -1.28
N PRO A 253 -3.17 1.18 -1.69
CA PRO A 253 -2.78 2.39 -0.98
C PRO A 253 -3.95 3.37 -0.76
N LEU A 254 -4.78 3.62 -1.77
CA LEU A 254 -5.94 4.50 -1.67
C LEU A 254 -6.98 3.99 -0.65
N ILE A 255 -7.22 2.67 -0.62
CA ILE A 255 -8.13 2.06 0.34
C ILE A 255 -7.61 2.21 1.77
N VAL A 256 -6.34 1.84 2.02
CA VAL A 256 -5.82 1.80 3.39
C VAL A 256 -5.52 3.19 3.94
N ASP A 257 -5.02 4.11 3.12
CA ASP A 257 -4.64 5.46 3.51
C ASP A 257 -5.86 6.38 3.61
N ARG A 258 -6.68 6.43 2.55
CA ARG A 258 -7.82 7.35 2.46
C ARG A 258 -9.16 6.75 2.87
N GLN A 259 -9.20 5.50 3.31
CA GLN A 259 -10.41 4.79 3.70
C GLN A 259 -11.49 4.79 2.60
N MET A 260 -11.05 4.76 1.33
CA MET A 260 -11.95 4.78 0.19
C MET A 260 -12.61 3.41 -0.01
N ASP A 261 -13.83 3.41 -0.52
CA ASP A 261 -14.46 2.22 -1.06
C ASP A 261 -13.63 1.63 -2.23
N PHE A 262 -13.59 0.29 -2.36
CA PHE A 262 -12.77 -0.39 -3.34
C PHE A 262 -13.07 0.06 -4.78
N ALA A 263 -14.35 0.25 -5.14
CA ALA A 263 -14.74 0.66 -6.48
C ALA A 263 -14.33 2.11 -6.78
N ALA A 264 -14.46 3.01 -5.79
CA ALA A 264 -14.00 4.39 -5.89
C ALA A 264 -12.46 4.45 -6.00
N ALA A 265 -11.74 3.65 -5.21
CA ALA A 265 -10.29 3.56 -5.25
C ALA A 265 -9.77 3.00 -6.60
N MET A 266 -10.40 1.95 -7.13
CA MET A 266 -10.09 1.42 -8.46
C MET A 266 -10.30 2.46 -9.57
N LYS A 267 -11.43 3.17 -9.53
CA LYS A 267 -11.75 4.24 -10.50
C LYS A 267 -10.77 5.40 -10.40
N ALA A 268 -10.42 5.82 -9.19
CA ALA A 268 -9.46 6.89 -8.95
C ALA A 268 -8.05 6.49 -9.42
N SER A 269 -7.58 5.30 -9.05
CA SER A 269 -6.29 4.78 -9.50
C SER A 269 -6.23 4.70 -11.03
N TRP A 270 -7.26 4.13 -11.68
CA TRP A 270 -7.33 4.04 -13.13
C TRP A 270 -7.30 5.42 -13.81
N LYS A 271 -8.12 6.38 -13.34
CA LYS A 271 -8.21 7.73 -13.92
C LYS A 271 -6.87 8.46 -13.83
N MET A 272 -6.19 8.40 -12.69
CA MET A 272 -4.93 9.10 -12.48
C MET A 272 -3.77 8.43 -13.22
N VAL A 273 -3.61 7.12 -13.08
CA VAL A 273 -2.54 6.39 -13.75
C VAL A 273 -2.64 6.49 -15.28
N ASN A 274 -3.85 6.49 -15.83
CA ASN A 274 -4.06 6.57 -17.28
C ASN A 274 -3.60 7.91 -17.90
N LYS A 275 -3.46 8.99 -17.11
CA LYS A 275 -2.91 10.26 -17.60
C LYS A 275 -1.44 10.12 -18.05
N HIS A 276 -0.65 9.36 -17.29
CA HIS A 276 0.77 9.12 -17.54
C HIS A 276 1.12 7.64 -17.41
N TRP A 277 0.34 6.77 -18.07
CA TRP A 277 0.44 5.32 -17.94
C TRP A 277 1.85 4.78 -18.17
N TRP A 278 2.56 5.30 -19.19
CA TRP A 278 3.91 4.87 -19.55
C TRP A 278 4.93 5.13 -18.44
N LEU A 279 4.78 6.23 -17.69
CA LEU A 279 5.67 6.53 -16.56
C LEU A 279 5.47 5.55 -15.40
N VAL A 280 4.20 5.27 -15.05
CA VAL A 280 3.89 4.28 -14.00
C VAL A 280 4.30 2.87 -14.44
N PHE A 281 4.09 2.51 -15.70
CA PHE A 281 4.55 1.25 -16.28
C PHE A 281 6.08 1.13 -16.20
N GLY A 282 6.81 2.18 -16.58
CA GLY A 282 8.28 2.24 -16.47
C GLY A 282 8.75 2.06 -15.02
N LEU A 283 8.11 2.72 -14.06
CA LEU A 283 8.38 2.55 -12.63
C LEU A 283 8.20 1.09 -12.20
N VAL A 284 7.09 0.45 -12.58
CA VAL A 284 6.80 -0.96 -12.25
C VAL A 284 7.83 -1.90 -12.88
N ILE A 285 8.24 -1.67 -14.13
CA ILE A 285 9.30 -2.45 -14.77
C ILE A 285 10.63 -2.31 -14.01
N LEU A 286 11.03 -1.10 -13.66
CA LEU A 286 12.29 -0.89 -12.93
C LEU A 286 12.26 -1.53 -11.55
N ILE A 287 11.14 -1.47 -10.81
CA ILE A 287 10.96 -2.21 -9.56
C ILE A 287 11.11 -3.73 -9.80
N SER A 288 10.52 -4.23 -10.89
CA SER A 288 10.61 -5.66 -11.23
C SER A 288 12.04 -6.08 -11.58
N LEU A 289 12.78 -5.25 -12.34
CA LEU A 289 14.19 -5.48 -12.66
C LEU A 289 15.08 -5.43 -11.42
N LEU A 290 14.82 -4.48 -10.50
CA LEU A 290 15.52 -4.40 -9.22
C LEU A 290 15.31 -5.69 -8.40
N ASN A 291 14.08 -6.18 -8.33
CA ASN A 291 13.76 -7.43 -7.61
C ASN A 291 14.36 -8.66 -8.32
N LEU A 292 14.40 -8.67 -9.65
CA LEU A 292 15.06 -9.73 -10.42
C LEU A 292 16.57 -9.75 -10.14
N ALA A 293 17.23 -8.60 -10.11
CA ALA A 293 18.64 -8.49 -9.72
C ALA A 293 18.84 -8.96 -8.26
N GLY A 294 17.96 -8.59 -7.34
CA GLY A 294 17.96 -9.07 -5.96
C GLY A 294 17.81 -10.59 -5.85
N PHE A 295 16.97 -11.19 -6.67
CA PHE A 295 16.81 -12.65 -6.75
C PHE A 295 18.08 -13.33 -7.27
N CYS A 296 18.71 -12.82 -8.33
CA CYS A 296 19.99 -13.31 -8.85
C CYS A 296 21.13 -13.22 -7.84
N ALA A 297 21.08 -12.29 -6.89
CA ALA A 297 22.01 -12.18 -5.76
C ALA A 297 21.67 -13.17 -4.62
N CYS A 298 21.43 -14.42 -4.96
CA CYS A 298 21.15 -15.55 -4.02
C CYS A 298 19.95 -15.28 -3.08
N CYS A 299 18.91 -14.62 -3.55
CA CYS A 299 17.70 -14.24 -2.80
C CYS A 299 17.95 -13.26 -1.63
N VAL A 300 19.18 -13.13 -1.11
CA VAL A 300 19.51 -12.15 -0.05
C VAL A 300 19.28 -10.72 -0.54
N GLY A 301 19.51 -10.48 -1.83
CA GLY A 301 19.22 -9.18 -2.44
C GLY A 301 17.75 -8.79 -2.39
N LEU A 302 16.82 -9.75 -2.36
CA LEU A 302 15.38 -9.47 -2.21
C LEU A 302 15.03 -8.79 -0.89
N LEU A 303 15.76 -9.08 0.19
CA LEU A 303 15.56 -8.43 1.48
C LEU A 303 15.78 -6.91 1.42
N PHE A 304 16.57 -6.43 0.46
CA PHE A 304 16.83 -5.01 0.24
C PHE A 304 16.03 -4.44 -0.93
N SER A 305 15.89 -5.21 -2.02
CA SER A 305 15.21 -4.72 -3.23
C SER A 305 13.70 -4.57 -3.04
N ILE A 306 13.05 -5.43 -2.26
CA ILE A 306 11.61 -5.36 -1.99
C ILE A 306 11.25 -4.12 -1.17
N PRO A 307 11.90 -3.81 -0.01
CA PRO A 307 11.64 -2.55 0.71
C PRO A 307 11.85 -1.31 -0.15
N VAL A 308 12.91 -1.27 -0.96
CA VAL A 308 13.19 -0.14 -1.86
C VAL A 308 12.11 -0.01 -2.93
N GLY A 309 11.65 -1.12 -3.50
CA GLY A 309 10.55 -1.15 -4.45
C GLY A 309 9.23 -0.65 -3.85
N PHE A 310 8.90 -1.04 -2.62
CA PHE A 310 7.72 -0.53 -1.91
C PHE A 310 7.86 0.96 -1.58
N ALA A 311 9.03 1.41 -1.13
CA ALA A 311 9.30 2.81 -0.87
C ALA A 311 9.13 3.67 -2.15
N ALA A 312 9.75 3.27 -3.26
CA ALA A 312 9.63 3.96 -4.53
C ALA A 312 8.17 4.04 -5.01
N LEU A 313 7.41 2.94 -4.85
CA LEU A 313 5.98 2.91 -5.19
C LEU A 313 5.15 3.85 -4.30
N MET A 314 5.43 3.92 -2.99
CA MET A 314 4.70 4.79 -2.08
C MET A 314 5.09 6.27 -2.23
N ILE A 315 6.32 6.56 -2.64
CA ILE A 315 6.71 7.92 -3.04
C ILE A 315 5.95 8.35 -4.30
N ALA A 316 5.87 7.48 -5.31
CA ALA A 316 5.05 7.73 -6.48
C ALA A 316 3.56 7.92 -6.11
N TYR A 317 3.03 7.14 -5.18
CA TYR A 317 1.68 7.33 -4.64
C TYR A 317 1.49 8.72 -4.04
N GLU A 318 2.42 9.20 -3.21
CA GLU A 318 2.35 10.55 -2.63
C GLU A 318 2.49 11.66 -3.68
N THR A 319 3.30 11.45 -4.72
CA THR A 319 3.41 12.39 -5.84
C THR A 319 2.10 12.51 -6.62
N ILE A 320 1.42 11.38 -6.86
CA ILE A 320 0.19 11.33 -7.66
C ILE A 320 -1.04 11.77 -6.85
N PHE A 321 -1.14 11.29 -5.60
CA PHE A 321 -2.35 11.41 -4.79
C PHE A 321 -2.16 12.26 -3.53
N GLY A 322 -0.94 12.57 -3.11
CA GLY A 322 -0.65 13.37 -1.91
C GLY A 322 -1.13 14.82 -2.02
N ALA A 323 -1.18 15.53 -0.88
CA ALA A 323 -1.37 16.97 -0.87
C ALA A 323 -0.11 17.65 -1.41
N GLN A 324 -0.24 18.63 -2.31
CA GLN A 324 0.90 19.45 -2.69
C GLN A 324 1.40 20.20 -1.44
N LYS A 325 2.66 20.01 -1.10
CA LYS A 325 3.37 20.94 -0.21
C LYS A 325 3.66 22.18 -1.06
N ASN A 326 2.87 23.24 -0.85
CA ASN A 326 3.21 24.58 -1.35
C ASN A 326 4.49 25.07 -0.70
#